data_5acee4eda05ae82c146366ecf4518345
#
_entry.id   5acee4eda05ae82c146366ecf4518345
#
_cell.length_a   1.000
_cell.length_b   1.000
_cell.length_c   1.000
_cell.angle_alpha   90.00
_cell.angle_beta   90.00
_cell.angle_gamma   90.00
#
_symmetry.space_group_name_H-M   'P 1'
#
loop_
_entity.id
_entity.type
_entity.pdbx_description
1 polymer ?
#
loop_
_entity_poly.entity_id
_entity_poly.type
_entity_poly.pdbx_seq_one_letter_code
_entity_poly.pdbx_strand_id
1 'polypeptide(L)'
;MSNNVRLEVLLNAVDRASRPLKAIQNASKTLAGDIRTSQNSLRDLNAQASRIDGFRKASAQLAVTGQSLNKVKQEAAALAMQFKNTQNPTTAQARAMEAAKKSAADLQLKYNSLRQSVQRQRTELAQAGINTR
;
A
#
# COMPACT_ATOMS: atom_id res chain seq x y z
N MET A 1 -0.75 10.80 11.51
CA MET A 1 -0.95 11.97 12.36
C MET A 1 -2.37 12.49 12.36
N SER A 2 -2.99 12.74 11.18
CA SER A 2 -4.38 13.19 11.15
C SER A 2 -5.34 12.15 11.77
N ASN A 3 -5.03 10.85 11.67
CA ASN A 3 -5.86 9.80 12.25
C ASN A 3 -5.85 9.82 13.78
N ASN A 4 -4.72 10.14 14.40
CA ASN A 4 -4.61 10.25 15.86
C ASN A 4 -5.41 11.45 16.37
N VAL A 5 -5.37 12.57 15.66
CA VAL A 5 -6.13 13.76 16.02
C VAL A 5 -7.63 13.48 15.96
N ARG A 6 -8.10 12.80 14.91
CA ARG A 6 -9.50 12.42 14.79
C ARG A 6 -9.94 11.48 15.91
N LEU A 7 -9.09 10.53 16.28
CA LEU A 7 -9.38 9.60 17.37
C LEU A 7 -9.51 10.35 18.69
N GLU A 8 -8.62 11.29 18.98
CA GLU A 8 -8.69 12.11 20.19
C GLU A 8 -9.97 12.93 20.25
N VAL A 9 -10.37 13.54 19.13
CA VAL A 9 -11.61 14.31 19.05
C VAL A 9 -12.82 13.41 19.32
N LEU A 10 -12.84 12.20 18.77
CA LEU A 10 -13.93 11.26 19.00
C LEU A 10 -13.98 10.78 20.45
N LEU A 11 -12.84 10.52 21.06
CA LEU A 11 -12.76 10.13 22.47
C LEU A 11 -13.24 11.25 23.38
N ASN A 12 -12.86 12.49 23.10
CA ASN A 12 -13.33 13.66 23.83
C ASN A 12 -14.84 13.84 23.71
N ALA A 13 -15.40 13.61 22.53
CA ALA A 13 -16.84 13.67 22.31
C ALA A 13 -17.59 12.62 23.13
N VAL A 14 -17.06 11.40 23.20
CA VAL A 14 -17.63 10.33 24.02
C VAL A 14 -17.55 10.68 25.50
N ASP A 15 -16.42 11.22 25.95
CA ASP A 15 -16.24 11.65 27.35
C ASP A 15 -17.25 12.73 27.72
N ARG A 16 -17.45 13.70 26.84
CA ARG A 16 -18.46 14.77 27.09
C ARG A 16 -19.86 14.20 27.16
N ALA A 17 -20.18 13.25 26.27
CA ALA A 17 -21.49 12.60 26.25
C ALA A 17 -21.72 11.73 27.47
N SER A 18 -20.67 11.17 28.07
CA SER A 18 -20.76 10.33 29.25
C SER A 18 -20.76 11.06 30.57
N ARG A 19 -20.57 12.40 30.59
CA ARG A 19 -20.65 13.20 31.81
C ARG A 19 -22.07 13.21 32.36
N PRO A 20 -22.25 13.35 33.70
CA PRO A 20 -23.57 13.34 34.32
C PRO A 20 -24.49 14.36 33.68
N LEU A 21 -25.65 13.90 33.26
CA LEU A 21 -26.64 14.69 32.53
C LEU A 21 -27.87 14.89 33.39
N LYS A 22 -28.46 16.09 33.31
CA LYS A 22 -29.61 16.47 34.14
C LYS A 22 -30.88 15.72 33.76
N ALA A 23 -31.03 15.34 32.50
CA ALA A 23 -32.23 14.65 32.00
C ALA A 23 -31.82 13.22 31.59
N ILE A 24 -31.94 12.27 32.49
CA ILE A 24 -31.42 10.92 32.33
C ILE A 24 -31.99 10.20 31.11
N GLN A 25 -33.30 10.32 30.86
CA GLN A 25 -33.95 9.57 29.76
C GLN A 25 -33.54 10.07 28.37
N ASN A 26 -33.60 11.40 28.17
CA ASN A 26 -33.18 12.01 26.91
C ASN A 26 -31.68 11.86 26.72
N ALA A 27 -30.94 11.98 27.81
CA ALA A 27 -29.51 11.81 27.86
C ALA A 27 -29.08 10.38 27.46
N SER A 28 -29.82 9.38 27.94
CA SER A 28 -29.52 7.97 27.59
C SER A 28 -29.66 7.70 26.10
N LYS A 29 -30.69 8.25 25.45
CA LYS A 29 -30.88 8.11 24.00
C LYS A 29 -29.79 8.81 23.24
N THR A 30 -29.44 10.04 23.63
CA THR A 30 -28.38 10.84 23.00
C THR A 30 -27.04 10.14 23.17
N LEU A 31 -26.76 9.67 24.38
CA LEU A 31 -25.51 8.97 24.68
C LEU A 31 -25.39 7.70 23.85
N ALA A 32 -26.44 6.89 23.77
CA ALA A 32 -26.44 5.67 22.98
C ALA A 32 -26.20 5.97 21.49
N GLY A 33 -26.82 7.04 20.97
CA GLY A 33 -26.60 7.51 19.60
C GLY A 33 -25.19 7.97 19.37
N ASP A 34 -24.63 8.76 20.29
CA ASP A 34 -23.27 9.26 20.21
C ASP A 34 -22.23 8.13 20.28
N ILE A 35 -22.44 7.15 21.16
CA ILE A 35 -21.57 5.97 21.27
C ILE A 35 -21.61 5.18 19.96
N ARG A 36 -22.79 4.94 19.40
CA ARG A 36 -22.94 4.21 18.15
C ARG A 36 -22.21 4.94 17.01
N THR A 37 -22.39 6.25 16.91
CA THR A 37 -21.70 7.07 15.91
C THR A 37 -20.19 7.00 16.08
N SER A 38 -19.71 7.10 17.32
CA SER A 38 -18.28 7.00 17.62
C SER A 38 -17.72 5.63 17.28
N GLN A 39 -18.46 4.54 17.59
CA GLN A 39 -18.04 3.19 17.23
C GLN A 39 -17.96 3.00 15.72
N ASN A 40 -18.94 3.52 14.98
CA ASN A 40 -18.91 3.47 13.51
C ASN A 40 -17.72 4.26 12.96
N SER A 41 -17.44 5.43 13.51
CA SER A 41 -16.29 6.24 13.10
C SER A 41 -14.97 5.56 13.40
N LEU A 42 -14.85 4.89 14.56
CA LEU A 42 -13.64 4.14 14.90
C LEU A 42 -13.45 2.95 13.95
N ARG A 43 -14.54 2.28 13.59
CA ARG A 43 -14.49 1.18 12.61
C ARG A 43 -14.00 1.68 11.26
N ASP A 44 -14.51 2.82 10.80
CA ASP A 44 -14.08 3.42 9.54
C ASP A 44 -12.63 3.84 9.59
N LEU A 45 -12.17 4.43 10.69
CA LEU A 45 -10.76 4.80 10.89
C LEU A 45 -9.85 3.58 10.85
N ASN A 46 -10.27 2.47 11.49
CA ASN A 46 -9.51 1.23 11.46
C ASN A 46 -9.42 0.66 10.05
N ALA A 47 -10.51 0.71 9.29
CA ALA A 47 -10.52 0.27 7.91
C ALA A 47 -9.58 1.12 7.05
N GLN A 48 -9.59 2.45 7.25
CA GLN A 48 -8.68 3.36 6.54
C GLN A 48 -7.23 3.10 6.92
N ALA A 49 -6.95 2.87 8.21
CA ALA A 49 -5.60 2.55 8.67
C ALA A 49 -5.07 1.28 8.02
N SER A 50 -5.91 0.24 7.89
CA SER A 50 -5.55 -1.00 7.21
C SER A 50 -5.24 -0.77 5.73
N ARG A 51 -6.03 0.07 5.06
CA ARG A 51 -5.80 0.42 3.64
C ARG A 51 -4.49 1.17 3.47
N ILE A 52 -4.18 2.11 4.36
CA ILE A 52 -2.93 2.86 4.34
C ILE A 52 -1.75 1.93 4.54
N ASP A 53 -1.84 1.01 5.50
CA ASP A 53 -0.79 0.03 5.76
C ASP A 53 -0.57 -0.87 4.55
N GLY A 54 -1.64 -1.37 3.94
CA GLY A 54 -1.57 -2.15 2.72
C GLY A 54 -0.93 -1.40 1.56
N PHE A 55 -1.27 -0.12 1.41
CA PHE A 55 -0.68 0.75 0.39
C PHE A 55 0.82 0.94 0.64
N ARG A 56 1.23 1.19 1.88
CA ARG A 56 2.64 1.35 2.23
C ARG A 56 3.44 0.08 1.92
N LYS A 57 2.90 -1.08 2.26
CA LYS A 57 3.55 -2.37 1.97
C LYS A 57 3.67 -2.60 0.47
N ALA A 58 2.60 -2.34 -0.27
CA ALA A 58 2.60 -2.49 -1.73
C ALA A 58 3.59 -1.52 -2.38
N SER A 59 3.65 -0.27 -1.92
CA SER A 59 4.60 0.72 -2.42
C SER A 59 6.05 0.33 -2.14
N ALA A 60 6.33 -0.21 -0.95
CA ALA A 60 7.66 -0.70 -0.60
C ALA A 60 8.05 -1.88 -1.49
N GLN A 61 7.13 -2.82 -1.71
CA GLN A 61 7.35 -3.95 -2.62
C GLN A 61 7.61 -3.48 -4.05
N LEU A 62 6.87 -2.47 -4.51
CA LEU A 62 7.06 -1.90 -5.84
C LEU A 62 8.46 -1.33 -5.99
N ALA A 63 8.93 -0.57 -4.99
CA ALA A 63 10.27 0.02 -5.00
C ALA A 63 11.36 -1.05 -5.05
N VAL A 64 11.25 -2.08 -4.22
CA VAL A 64 12.21 -3.20 -4.19
C VAL A 64 12.20 -3.95 -5.52
N THR A 65 11.01 -4.26 -6.03
CA THR A 65 10.88 -4.95 -7.32
C THR A 65 11.44 -4.12 -8.47
N GLY A 66 11.24 -2.81 -8.44
CA GLY A 66 11.81 -1.88 -9.42
C GLY A 66 13.34 -1.90 -9.40
N GLN A 67 13.95 -1.90 -8.21
CA GLN A 67 15.40 -1.99 -8.07
C GLN A 67 15.92 -3.33 -8.60
N SER A 68 15.25 -4.44 -8.25
CA SER A 68 15.59 -5.77 -8.73
C SER A 68 15.47 -5.87 -10.24
N LEU A 69 14.43 -5.28 -10.82
CA LEU A 69 14.21 -5.24 -12.25
C LEU A 69 15.34 -4.49 -12.96
N ASN A 70 15.72 -3.31 -12.45
CA ASN A 70 16.82 -2.53 -13.02
C ASN A 70 18.12 -3.32 -12.97
N LYS A 71 18.41 -3.98 -11.85
CA LYS A 71 19.62 -4.78 -11.70
C LYS A 71 19.65 -5.93 -12.71
N VAL A 72 18.54 -6.66 -12.85
CA VAL A 72 18.47 -7.78 -13.81
C VAL A 72 18.57 -7.29 -15.25
N LYS A 73 17.94 -6.15 -15.56
CA LYS A 73 18.08 -5.53 -16.90
C LYS A 73 19.53 -5.17 -17.21
N GLN A 74 20.26 -4.60 -16.23
CA GLN A 74 21.67 -4.27 -16.39
C GLN A 74 22.51 -5.52 -16.58
N GLU A 75 22.23 -6.60 -15.82
CA GLU A 75 22.91 -7.87 -15.97
C GLU A 75 22.67 -8.49 -17.36
N ALA A 76 21.41 -8.45 -17.82
CA ALA A 76 21.06 -8.94 -19.16
C ALA A 76 21.75 -8.14 -20.25
N ALA A 77 21.81 -6.81 -20.10
CA ALA A 77 22.51 -5.94 -21.04
C ALA A 77 24.01 -6.22 -21.06
N ALA A 78 24.61 -6.44 -19.87
CA ALA A 78 26.02 -6.77 -19.76
C ALA A 78 26.35 -8.10 -20.45
N LEU A 79 25.49 -9.11 -20.26
CA LEU A 79 25.63 -10.40 -20.95
C LEU A 79 25.49 -10.23 -22.45
N ALA A 80 24.53 -9.43 -22.90
CA ALA A 80 24.36 -9.16 -24.32
C ALA A 80 25.58 -8.48 -24.92
N MET A 81 26.19 -7.55 -24.20
CA MET A 81 27.43 -6.88 -24.63
C MET A 81 28.59 -7.88 -24.70
N GLN A 82 28.74 -8.74 -23.69
CA GLN A 82 29.79 -9.75 -23.69
C GLN A 82 29.70 -10.71 -24.86
N PHE A 83 28.49 -11.09 -25.24
CA PHE A 83 28.26 -12.10 -26.28
C PHE A 83 27.99 -11.51 -27.65
N LYS A 84 28.01 -10.22 -27.79
CA LYS A 84 27.69 -9.50 -29.03
C LYS A 84 28.60 -9.94 -30.18
N ASN A 85 29.88 -10.13 -29.91
CA ASN A 85 30.88 -10.51 -30.90
C ASN A 85 31.23 -11.99 -30.88
N THR A 86 30.47 -12.78 -30.09
CA THR A 86 30.72 -14.23 -29.99
C THR A 86 29.93 -14.91 -31.10
N GLN A 87 30.65 -15.50 -32.06
CA GLN A 87 29.99 -16.17 -33.19
C GLN A 87 29.36 -17.52 -32.80
N ASN A 88 30.03 -18.26 -31.92
CA ASN A 88 29.55 -19.55 -31.47
C ASN A 88 29.52 -19.58 -29.93
N PRO A 89 28.48 -19.04 -29.30
CA PRO A 89 28.40 -19.08 -27.85
C PRO A 89 28.29 -20.51 -27.33
N THR A 90 28.92 -20.77 -26.19
CA THR A 90 28.80 -22.06 -25.53
C THR A 90 27.36 -22.28 -25.08
N THR A 91 27.00 -23.56 -24.84
CA THR A 91 25.69 -23.90 -24.29
C THR A 91 25.46 -23.17 -22.95
N ALA A 92 26.47 -23.08 -22.11
CA ALA A 92 26.40 -22.38 -20.83
C ALA A 92 26.12 -20.89 -21.03
N GLN A 93 26.77 -20.25 -22.01
CA GLN A 93 26.57 -18.83 -22.33
C GLN A 93 25.13 -18.59 -22.84
N ALA A 94 24.66 -19.45 -23.73
CA ALA A 94 23.30 -19.36 -24.27
C ALA A 94 22.25 -19.50 -23.14
N ARG A 95 22.46 -20.46 -22.24
CA ARG A 95 21.57 -20.66 -21.09
C ARG A 95 21.57 -19.48 -20.15
N ALA A 96 22.74 -18.89 -19.88
CA ALA A 96 22.86 -17.71 -19.03
C ALA A 96 22.08 -16.53 -19.61
N MET A 97 22.18 -16.34 -20.92
CA MET A 97 21.45 -15.27 -21.63
C MET A 97 19.93 -15.48 -21.54
N GLU A 98 19.48 -16.70 -21.82
CA GLU A 98 18.06 -17.04 -21.74
C GLU A 98 17.52 -16.89 -20.32
N ALA A 99 18.27 -17.32 -19.31
CA ALA A 99 17.89 -17.17 -17.91
C ALA A 99 17.77 -15.69 -17.52
N ALA A 100 18.71 -14.85 -17.97
CA ALA A 100 18.68 -13.42 -17.70
C ALA A 100 17.47 -12.75 -18.36
N LYS A 101 17.17 -13.10 -19.61
CA LYS A 101 16.00 -12.59 -20.32
C LYS A 101 14.71 -12.99 -19.63
N LYS A 102 14.60 -14.25 -19.21
CA LYS A 102 13.42 -14.75 -18.52
C LYS A 102 13.22 -14.05 -17.19
N SER A 103 14.30 -13.90 -16.39
CA SER A 103 14.23 -13.17 -15.12
C SER A 103 13.76 -11.74 -15.32
N ALA A 104 14.29 -11.06 -16.32
CA ALA A 104 13.89 -9.70 -16.64
C ALA A 104 12.41 -9.62 -17.03
N ALA A 105 11.95 -10.55 -17.87
CA ALA A 105 10.55 -10.60 -18.29
C ALA A 105 9.62 -10.89 -17.10
N ASP A 106 9.96 -11.85 -16.26
CA ASP A 106 9.15 -12.22 -15.11
C ASP A 106 9.06 -11.05 -14.10
N LEU A 107 10.17 -10.38 -13.85
CA LEU A 107 10.20 -9.22 -12.96
C LEU A 107 9.45 -8.04 -13.56
N GLN A 108 9.51 -7.86 -14.88
CA GLN A 108 8.76 -6.80 -15.55
C GLN A 108 7.26 -7.01 -15.37
N LEU A 109 6.78 -8.24 -15.53
CA LEU A 109 5.36 -8.56 -15.32
C LEU A 109 4.96 -8.32 -13.87
N LYS A 110 5.77 -8.75 -12.92
CA LYS A 110 5.53 -8.54 -11.50
C LYS A 110 5.50 -7.05 -11.15
N TYR A 111 6.46 -6.30 -11.69
CA TYR A 111 6.53 -4.86 -11.49
C TYR A 111 5.29 -4.16 -12.03
N ASN A 112 4.85 -4.52 -13.24
CA ASN A 112 3.66 -3.94 -13.85
C ASN A 112 2.41 -4.22 -13.02
N SER A 113 2.25 -5.45 -12.54
CA SER A 113 1.12 -5.82 -11.68
C SER A 113 1.12 -5.03 -10.37
N LEU A 114 2.28 -4.91 -9.73
CA LEU A 114 2.43 -4.15 -8.50
C LEU A 114 2.14 -2.66 -8.73
N ARG A 115 2.63 -2.12 -9.83
CA ARG A 115 2.41 -0.72 -10.18
C ARG A 115 0.92 -0.43 -10.36
N GLN A 116 0.20 -1.30 -11.06
CA GLN A 116 -1.25 -1.17 -11.24
C GLN A 116 -1.99 -1.26 -9.91
N SER A 117 -1.58 -2.20 -9.06
CA SER A 117 -2.18 -2.38 -7.74
C SER A 117 -1.95 -1.14 -6.86
N VAL A 118 -0.74 -0.60 -6.85
CA VAL A 118 -0.40 0.61 -6.10
C VAL A 118 -1.21 1.81 -6.60
N GLN A 119 -1.33 1.97 -7.93
CA GLN A 119 -2.11 3.05 -8.51
C GLN A 119 -3.60 2.94 -8.14
N ARG A 120 -4.15 1.74 -8.19
CA ARG A 120 -5.54 1.50 -7.80
C ARG A 120 -5.74 1.82 -6.32
N GLN A 121 -4.86 1.37 -5.45
CA GLN A 121 -4.94 1.63 -4.02
C GLN A 121 -4.81 3.14 -3.73
N ARG A 122 -3.92 3.82 -4.45
CA ARG A 122 -3.77 5.28 -4.32
C ARG A 122 -5.06 6.00 -4.70
N THR A 123 -5.70 5.58 -5.78
CA THR A 123 -6.98 6.15 -6.24
C THR A 123 -8.07 5.91 -5.19
N GLU A 124 -8.15 4.70 -4.67
CA GLU A 124 -9.13 4.35 -3.64
C GLU A 124 -8.94 5.19 -2.37
N LEU A 125 -7.70 5.39 -1.94
CA LEU A 125 -7.37 6.23 -0.80
C LEU A 125 -7.72 7.70 -1.06
N ALA A 126 -7.42 8.20 -2.26
CA ALA A 126 -7.76 9.57 -2.65
C ALA A 126 -9.28 9.78 -2.65
N GLN A 127 -10.04 8.81 -3.13
CA GLN A 127 -11.51 8.86 -3.10
C GLN A 127 -12.05 8.86 -1.67
N ALA A 128 -11.35 8.21 -0.76
CA ALA A 128 -11.69 8.22 0.66
C ALA A 128 -11.20 9.50 1.38
N GLY A 129 -10.59 10.43 0.66
CA GLY A 129 -10.09 11.68 1.22
C GLY A 129 -8.73 11.57 1.89
N ILE A 130 -7.99 10.51 1.63
CA ILE A 130 -6.66 10.28 2.21
C ILE A 130 -5.59 10.72 1.22
N ASN A 131 -4.72 11.62 1.65
CA ASN A 131 -3.59 12.08 0.85
C ASN A 131 -2.42 11.10 1.03
N THR A 132 -1.94 10.55 -0.09
CA THR A 132 -0.84 9.57 -0.11
C THR A 132 0.52 10.19 -0.45
N ARG A 133 0.55 11.48 -0.66
CA ARG A 133 1.79 12.21 -0.96
C ARG A 133 2.49 12.69 0.31
#